data_94be3d01649a10aee8b03ff5abf761e9
#
_entry.id   94be3d01649a10aee8b03ff5abf761e9
#
_cell.length_a   1.000
_cell.length_b   1.000
_cell.length_c   1.000
_cell.angle_alpha   90.00
_cell.angle_beta   90.00
_cell.angle_gamma   90.00
#
_symmetry.space_group_name_H-M   'P 1'
#
loop_
_entity.id
_entity.type
_entity.pdbx_description
1 polymer ?
#
loop_
_entity_poly.entity_id
_entity_poly.type
_entity_poly.pdbx_seq_one_letter_code
_entity_poly.pdbx_strand_id
1 'polypeptide(L)'
;MSDVFVSYKAEDRRRVKPLVEALESEGYSVWWDEQIGGGAQWRSTIENELNSAQCVIVAWSKRSVSEEGTFVQDEATRAQQRHVYVPVLIDKVHLPLGFGETQALPLVGWKGERSDARYEAVLNAVRRCTGGKARPRRRPVAEARVDRRTVIAGGAVATAAVAGIGGWALFKPSSASAARSIAVLPFANLSGDPSQDYFSDGIAEELRSALSRLADLKVVGRTSSEAVGKEDAETASKKLGVVNILTGSVRRTPSVVRVAAQLVDGRTGLERWSEVYDRAPGDAIKIQTDIAQNVAQALSIALGGSAGSSLTIGGTTNAEAHNLVLQSREAMDQRTKEDTDRAIELVTQAIQLDPNYADAYARKAIYLMRRGNSYASNGAELARYRAAAVPFAQKALSIAPKAARGHFALAVIYQNQFNIDAAWSQVQQVVQLAPGDADYLSFYSFFVSRLGDQAESLRSADKVLELNPLDPDSYANKVGALFDARRYSEAVAFAKEAKRKSADLFTDPLLLGICLVMAGRLREAQEQFAMGKPEQWERLAGEAIVFARSGNKAALQQKVQRMQQLFGDAASYQYAEIFAQAGDKERALASMDSAWAIRDGGLINIRVDPFLDPIRNEPRFQAIVEKMNFPD
;
A
#
# COMPACT_ATOMS: atom_id res chain seq x y z
N MET A 1 12.71 0.33 27.93
CA MET A 1 11.36 -0.17 28.21
C MET A 1 11.28 -0.49 29.69
N SER A 2 10.48 0.25 30.41
CA SER A 2 10.23 0.05 31.83
C SER A 2 9.17 -1.04 32.05
N ASP A 3 9.28 -1.79 33.14
CA ASP A 3 8.27 -2.78 33.52
C ASP A 3 7.02 -2.07 34.03
N VAL A 4 7.21 -0.97 34.79
CA VAL A 4 6.15 -0.19 35.41
C VAL A 4 6.29 1.29 35.05
N PHE A 5 5.20 1.90 34.62
CA PHE A 5 5.06 3.35 34.47
C PHE A 5 4.20 3.89 35.63
N VAL A 6 4.61 4.99 36.25
CA VAL A 6 3.84 5.61 37.35
C VAL A 6 3.37 7.00 36.93
N SER A 7 2.05 7.12 36.72
CA SER A 7 1.35 8.37 36.40
C SER A 7 0.89 9.05 37.69
N TYR A 8 1.19 10.33 37.80
CA TYR A 8 0.79 11.14 38.98
C TYR A 8 0.83 12.64 38.65
N LYS A 9 0.16 13.45 39.48
CA LYS A 9 0.27 14.92 39.36
C LYS A 9 1.61 15.39 39.95
N ALA A 10 2.35 16.25 39.26
CA ALA A 10 3.72 16.66 39.62
C ALA A 10 3.88 17.11 41.07
N GLU A 11 2.85 17.75 41.66
CA GLU A 11 2.82 18.20 43.04
C GLU A 11 2.73 17.04 44.06
N ASP A 12 2.34 15.85 43.64
CA ASP A 12 2.25 14.64 44.48
C ASP A 12 3.55 13.79 44.44
N ARG A 13 4.60 14.24 43.76
CA ARG A 13 5.88 13.58 43.59
C ARG A 13 6.46 13.03 44.90
N ARG A 14 6.49 13.83 45.96
CA ARG A 14 7.02 13.40 47.26
C ARG A 14 6.22 12.25 47.90
N ARG A 15 4.97 12.10 47.53
CA ARG A 15 4.04 11.08 48.06
C ARG A 15 4.14 9.78 47.25
N VAL A 16 4.48 9.89 45.97
CA VAL A 16 4.61 8.75 45.06
C VAL A 16 6.01 8.14 45.14
N LYS A 17 7.05 8.91 45.47
CA LYS A 17 8.44 8.47 45.55
C LYS A 17 8.64 7.20 46.38
N PRO A 18 8.08 7.01 47.57
CA PRO A 18 8.22 5.77 48.34
C PRO A 18 7.67 4.54 47.62
N LEU A 19 6.60 4.70 46.80
CA LEU A 19 6.04 3.61 46.01
C LEU A 19 7.01 3.17 44.88
N VAL A 20 7.63 4.14 44.21
CA VAL A 20 8.65 3.88 43.18
C VAL A 20 9.84 3.13 43.78
N GLU A 21 10.40 3.64 44.91
CA GLU A 21 11.54 3.03 45.59
C GLU A 21 11.23 1.60 46.09
N ALA A 22 10.01 1.36 46.57
CA ALA A 22 9.58 0.04 46.97
C ALA A 22 9.50 -0.93 45.77
N LEU A 23 8.92 -0.52 44.64
CA LEU A 23 8.84 -1.35 43.44
C LEU A 23 10.22 -1.64 42.81
N GLU A 24 11.11 -0.63 42.76
CA GLU A 24 12.48 -0.81 42.28
C GLU A 24 13.27 -1.81 43.16
N SER A 25 13.00 -1.80 44.46
CA SER A 25 13.65 -2.77 45.39
C SER A 25 13.13 -4.21 45.21
N GLU A 26 11.92 -4.39 44.66
CA GLU A 26 11.37 -5.69 44.25
C GLU A 26 11.93 -6.14 42.88
N GLY A 27 12.80 -5.32 42.23
CA GLY A 27 13.46 -5.65 40.98
C GLY A 27 12.77 -5.16 39.72
N TYR A 28 11.71 -4.37 39.83
CA TYR A 28 11.06 -3.77 38.67
C TYR A 28 11.82 -2.54 38.15
N SER A 29 11.87 -2.37 36.85
CA SER A 29 12.30 -1.10 36.24
C SER A 29 11.09 -0.15 36.21
N VAL A 30 11.18 0.94 37.00
CA VAL A 30 10.07 1.90 37.13
C VAL A 30 10.41 3.18 36.40
N TRP A 31 9.52 3.62 35.51
CA TRP A 31 9.60 4.92 34.87
C TRP A 31 8.65 5.92 35.56
N TRP A 32 9.20 7.08 35.91
CA TRP A 32 8.46 8.19 36.51
C TRP A 32 9.23 9.49 36.27
N ASP A 33 8.62 10.66 36.47
CA ASP A 33 9.03 11.99 36.01
C ASP A 33 10.43 12.51 36.47
N GLU A 34 11.20 11.79 37.28
CA GLU A 34 12.50 12.25 37.80
C GLU A 34 13.66 12.16 36.76
N GLN A 35 13.46 11.50 35.62
CA GLN A 35 14.51 11.20 34.66
C GLN A 35 14.56 12.13 33.45
N ILE A 36 13.80 13.24 33.42
CA ILE A 36 13.71 14.12 32.25
C ILE A 36 14.51 15.40 32.45
N GLY A 37 15.63 15.53 31.71
CA GLY A 37 16.31 16.81 31.51
C GLY A 37 15.48 17.72 30.61
N GLY A 38 15.27 18.99 31.01
CA GLY A 38 14.38 19.92 30.32
C GLY A 38 14.71 20.14 28.84
N GLY A 39 13.68 20.04 27.99
CA GLY A 39 13.74 20.30 26.55
C GLY A 39 12.51 19.84 25.79
N ALA A 40 12.37 20.20 24.53
CA ALA A 40 11.20 19.96 23.66
C ALA A 40 10.84 18.49 23.37
N GLN A 41 11.62 17.52 23.81
CA GLN A 41 11.41 16.09 23.55
C GLN A 41 10.69 15.34 24.70
N TRP A 42 10.32 15.98 25.79
CA TRP A 42 9.77 15.32 26.97
C TRP A 42 8.43 14.60 26.73
N ARG A 43 7.54 15.16 25.92
CA ARG A 43 6.23 14.55 25.62
C ARG A 43 6.36 13.22 24.89
N SER A 44 7.24 13.14 23.90
CA SER A 44 7.48 11.89 23.14
C SER A 44 8.12 10.81 24.01
N THR A 45 8.96 11.18 24.96
CA THR A 45 9.57 10.24 25.91
C THR A 45 8.54 9.67 26.88
N ILE A 46 7.69 10.51 27.46
CA ILE A 46 6.57 10.07 28.33
C ILE A 46 5.64 9.14 27.58
N GLU A 47 5.24 9.52 26.37
CA GLU A 47 4.32 8.74 25.54
C GLU A 47 4.90 7.38 25.16
N ASN A 48 6.18 7.32 24.84
CA ASN A 48 6.88 6.07 24.52
C ASN A 48 6.98 5.14 25.73
N GLU A 49 7.34 5.67 26.90
CA GLU A 49 7.44 4.87 28.13
C GLU A 49 6.06 4.42 28.64
N LEU A 50 5.04 5.30 28.60
CA LEU A 50 3.67 4.93 28.90
C LEU A 50 3.17 3.80 27.98
N ASN A 51 3.42 3.91 26.68
CA ASN A 51 2.96 2.94 25.69
C ASN A 51 3.74 1.61 25.71
N SER A 52 4.96 1.60 26.24
CA SER A 52 5.81 0.40 26.31
C SER A 52 5.78 -0.32 27.65
N ALA A 53 5.33 0.34 28.73
CA ALA A 53 5.23 -0.24 30.05
C ALA A 53 4.27 -1.44 30.10
N GLN A 54 4.66 -2.50 30.81
CA GLN A 54 3.82 -3.69 31.02
C GLN A 54 2.73 -3.45 32.07
N CYS A 55 2.94 -2.49 32.95
CA CYS A 55 2.00 -2.07 33.99
C CYS A 55 2.02 -0.55 34.13
N VAL A 56 0.86 0.07 34.26
CA VAL A 56 0.71 1.51 34.48
C VAL A 56 -0.01 1.73 35.81
N ILE A 57 0.72 2.22 36.80
CA ILE A 57 0.12 2.66 38.07
C ILE A 57 -0.31 4.09 37.94
N VAL A 58 -1.58 4.38 38.21
CA VAL A 58 -2.11 5.75 38.26
C VAL A 58 -2.41 6.15 39.70
N ALA A 59 -1.65 7.13 40.22
CA ALA A 59 -1.79 7.64 41.58
C ALA A 59 -2.86 8.73 41.62
N TRP A 60 -4.04 8.37 42.13
CA TRP A 60 -5.17 9.27 42.26
C TRP A 60 -5.13 10.10 43.55
N SER A 61 -5.12 11.42 43.39
CA SER A 61 -5.14 12.40 44.46
C SER A 61 -6.28 13.40 44.26
N LYS A 62 -6.53 14.28 45.22
CA LYS A 62 -7.48 15.41 45.08
C LYS A 62 -7.16 16.27 43.86
N ARG A 63 -5.87 16.39 43.49
CA ARG A 63 -5.41 17.19 42.36
C ARG A 63 -5.57 16.47 41.02
N SER A 64 -5.30 15.17 40.98
CA SER A 64 -5.40 14.40 39.75
C SER A 64 -6.83 14.12 39.29
N VAL A 65 -7.82 14.19 40.21
CA VAL A 65 -9.25 14.06 39.87
C VAL A 65 -9.93 15.40 39.52
N SER A 66 -9.24 16.54 39.72
CA SER A 66 -9.75 17.86 39.35
C SER A 66 -9.53 18.19 37.87
N GLU A 67 -10.09 19.30 37.39
CA GLU A 67 -9.88 19.81 36.03
C GLU A 67 -8.39 20.03 35.67
N GLU A 68 -7.55 20.29 36.67
CA GLU A 68 -6.09 20.42 36.48
C GLU A 68 -5.39 19.08 36.27
N GLY A 69 -6.09 17.95 36.48
CA GLY A 69 -5.57 16.58 36.40
C GLY A 69 -5.70 15.91 35.03
N THR A 70 -6.02 16.63 33.97
CA THR A 70 -6.30 16.09 32.63
C THR A 70 -5.20 15.16 32.09
N PHE A 71 -3.92 15.48 32.31
CA PHE A 71 -2.81 14.62 31.91
C PHE A 71 -2.84 13.23 32.58
N VAL A 72 -3.11 13.18 33.89
CA VAL A 72 -3.19 11.90 34.60
C VAL A 72 -4.42 11.10 34.16
N GLN A 73 -5.51 11.79 33.82
CA GLN A 73 -6.74 11.16 33.29
C GLN A 73 -6.52 10.60 31.88
N ASP A 74 -5.78 11.32 31.02
CA ASP A 74 -5.41 10.84 29.69
C ASP A 74 -4.51 9.60 29.76
N GLU A 75 -3.50 9.61 30.64
CA GLU A 75 -2.61 8.48 30.86
C GLU A 75 -3.36 7.27 31.45
N ALA A 76 -4.30 7.52 32.36
CA ALA A 76 -5.18 6.49 32.92
C ALA A 76 -6.09 5.87 31.85
N THR A 77 -6.67 6.68 30.96
CA THR A 77 -7.48 6.22 29.83
C THR A 77 -6.68 5.30 28.91
N ARG A 78 -5.47 5.70 28.54
CA ARG A 78 -4.56 4.88 27.72
C ARG A 78 -4.17 3.56 28.41
N ALA A 79 -3.94 3.59 29.72
CA ALA A 79 -3.64 2.40 30.51
C ALA A 79 -4.81 1.41 30.56
N GLN A 80 -6.05 1.91 30.69
CA GLN A 80 -7.27 1.09 30.67
C GLN A 80 -7.46 0.42 29.30
N GLN A 81 -7.33 1.16 28.21
CA GLN A 81 -7.45 0.64 26.85
C GLN A 81 -6.43 -0.48 26.55
N ARG A 82 -5.27 -0.45 27.22
CA ARG A 82 -4.23 -1.46 27.11
C ARG A 82 -4.37 -2.62 28.09
N HIS A 83 -5.37 -2.59 28.98
CA HIS A 83 -5.56 -3.57 30.07
C HIS A 83 -4.35 -3.72 31.02
N VAL A 84 -3.60 -2.62 31.21
CA VAL A 84 -2.42 -2.54 32.09
C VAL A 84 -2.59 -1.55 33.22
N TYR A 85 -3.83 -1.12 33.48
CA TYR A 85 -4.21 -0.07 34.41
C TYR A 85 -4.31 -0.60 35.85
N VAL A 86 -3.55 0.03 36.77
CA VAL A 86 -3.59 -0.23 38.22
C VAL A 86 -3.87 1.09 38.93
N PRO A 87 -5.13 1.36 39.30
CA PRO A 87 -5.51 2.58 40.06
C PRO A 87 -5.11 2.49 41.53
N VAL A 88 -4.39 3.49 42.02
CA VAL A 88 -3.94 3.60 43.40
C VAL A 88 -4.41 4.92 44.00
N LEU A 89 -5.12 4.86 45.12
CA LEU A 89 -5.60 6.06 45.82
C LEU A 89 -4.56 6.53 46.86
N ILE A 90 -3.98 7.72 46.63
CA ILE A 90 -3.10 8.37 47.59
C ILE A 90 -3.86 9.43 48.44
N ASP A 91 -5.09 9.75 48.05
CA ASP A 91 -6.09 10.53 48.80
C ASP A 91 -7.44 9.82 48.87
N LYS A 92 -8.29 10.20 49.82
CA LYS A 92 -9.70 9.77 49.84
C LYS A 92 -10.47 10.60 48.80
N VAL A 93 -10.60 10.06 47.61
CA VAL A 93 -11.28 10.69 46.46
C VAL A 93 -12.19 9.70 45.76
N HIS A 94 -13.21 10.21 45.08
CA HIS A 94 -13.99 9.47 44.11
C HIS A 94 -13.30 9.60 42.74
N LEU A 95 -13.14 8.48 42.04
CA LEU A 95 -12.59 8.51 40.71
C LEU A 95 -13.54 9.20 39.73
N PRO A 96 -13.03 9.90 38.71
CA PRO A 96 -13.86 10.45 37.64
C PRO A 96 -14.66 9.35 36.93
N LEU A 97 -15.74 9.72 36.24
CA LEU A 97 -16.53 8.80 35.42
C LEU A 97 -15.65 8.08 34.41
N GLY A 98 -15.82 6.74 34.29
CA GLY A 98 -15.01 5.88 33.42
C GLY A 98 -13.83 5.18 34.11
N PHE A 99 -13.37 5.65 35.29
CA PHE A 99 -12.21 5.01 35.97
C PHE A 99 -12.63 4.14 37.18
N GLY A 100 -13.91 4.06 37.48
CA GLY A 100 -14.45 3.29 38.60
C GLY A 100 -14.70 1.80 38.31
N GLU A 101 -14.58 1.33 37.09
CA GLU A 101 -14.79 -0.07 36.70
C GLU A 101 -13.71 -1.01 37.27
N THR A 102 -12.51 -0.50 37.48
CA THR A 102 -11.42 -1.23 38.12
C THR A 102 -11.33 -0.81 39.59
N GLN A 103 -11.36 -1.79 40.53
CA GLN A 103 -11.26 -1.51 41.95
C GLN A 103 -9.93 -0.81 42.27
N ALA A 104 -10.01 0.42 42.79
CA ALA A 104 -8.84 1.19 43.17
C ALA A 104 -8.23 0.69 44.48
N LEU A 105 -6.90 0.62 44.54
CA LEU A 105 -6.13 0.12 45.68
C LEU A 105 -5.78 1.27 46.63
N PRO A 106 -6.22 1.24 47.92
CA PRO A 106 -5.98 2.34 48.86
C PRO A 106 -4.53 2.34 49.37
N LEU A 107 -3.79 3.44 49.12
CA LEU A 107 -2.48 3.74 49.73
C LEU A 107 -2.49 5.04 50.54
N VAL A 108 -3.66 5.51 50.95
CA VAL A 108 -3.79 6.76 51.71
C VAL A 108 -3.00 6.67 53.02
N GLY A 109 -2.07 7.62 53.24
CA GLY A 109 -1.22 7.69 54.45
C GLY A 109 -0.12 6.63 54.54
N TRP A 110 0.11 5.84 53.49
CA TRP A 110 1.25 4.91 53.46
C TRP A 110 2.57 5.66 53.31
N LYS A 111 3.61 5.24 54.03
CA LYS A 111 4.93 5.94 54.10
C LYS A 111 6.11 5.12 53.61
N GLY A 112 5.87 3.98 52.96
CA GLY A 112 6.93 3.16 52.36
C GLY A 112 7.15 1.81 53.08
N GLU A 113 6.33 1.45 54.10
CA GLU A 113 6.41 0.18 54.80
C GLU A 113 6.05 -1.00 53.85
N ARG A 114 7.01 -1.89 53.57
CA ARG A 114 6.78 -3.01 52.65
C ARG A 114 5.93 -4.14 53.20
N SER A 115 5.87 -4.25 54.53
CA SER A 115 5.00 -5.22 55.24
C SER A 115 3.55 -4.79 55.37
N ASP A 116 3.22 -3.60 54.81
CA ASP A 116 1.84 -3.10 54.83
C ASP A 116 0.99 -3.84 53.80
N ALA A 117 -0.13 -4.42 54.25
CA ALA A 117 -1.06 -5.15 53.41
C ALA A 117 -1.59 -4.32 52.21
N ARG A 118 -1.65 -2.99 52.31
CA ARG A 118 -2.03 -2.07 51.22
C ARG A 118 -1.00 -2.05 50.13
N TYR A 119 0.29 -2.03 50.45
CA TYR A 119 1.38 -2.13 49.50
C TYR A 119 1.44 -3.53 48.83
N GLU A 120 1.24 -4.58 49.63
CA GLU A 120 1.20 -5.95 49.09
C GLU A 120 0.09 -6.14 48.05
N ALA A 121 -1.06 -5.50 48.24
CA ALA A 121 -2.16 -5.49 47.27
C ALA A 121 -1.73 -4.82 45.93
N VAL A 122 -0.99 -3.70 45.99
CA VAL A 122 -0.45 -3.01 44.79
C VAL A 122 0.60 -3.89 44.13
N LEU A 123 1.52 -4.46 44.88
CA LEU A 123 2.58 -5.35 44.35
C LEU A 123 1.97 -6.58 43.65
N ASN A 124 0.91 -7.16 44.21
CA ASN A 124 0.20 -8.28 43.59
C ASN A 124 -0.54 -7.88 42.31
N ALA A 125 -1.04 -6.65 42.21
CA ALA A 125 -1.61 -6.13 40.98
C ALA A 125 -0.51 -5.92 39.91
N VAL A 126 0.63 -5.36 40.26
CA VAL A 126 1.79 -5.23 39.37
C VAL A 126 2.28 -6.59 38.88
N ARG A 127 2.41 -7.59 39.78
CA ARG A 127 2.81 -8.96 39.39
C ARG A 127 1.86 -9.58 38.37
N ARG A 128 0.56 -9.35 38.51
CA ARG A 128 -0.44 -9.84 37.53
C ARG A 128 -0.27 -9.18 36.17
N CYS A 129 -0.04 -7.87 36.11
CA CYS A 129 0.19 -7.13 34.87
C CYS A 129 1.49 -7.53 34.18
N THR A 130 2.57 -7.78 34.95
CA THR A 130 3.92 -8.10 34.42
C THR A 130 4.17 -9.61 34.27
N GLY A 131 3.16 -10.46 34.43
CA GLY A 131 3.30 -11.93 34.30
C GLY A 131 4.20 -12.57 35.36
N GLY A 132 4.39 -11.95 36.51
CA GLY A 132 5.12 -12.48 37.66
C GLY A 132 6.66 -12.48 37.54
N LYS A 133 7.24 -11.84 36.53
CA LYS A 133 8.69 -11.80 36.29
C LYS A 133 9.22 -10.37 36.48
N ALA A 134 9.88 -10.12 37.64
CA ALA A 134 10.85 -9.04 37.74
C ALA A 134 12.07 -9.40 36.87
N ARG A 135 12.50 -8.55 35.95
CA ARG A 135 13.76 -8.75 35.20
C ARG A 135 14.94 -8.47 36.11
N PRO A 136 15.95 -9.36 36.20
CA PRO A 136 17.14 -9.09 37.00
C PRO A 136 17.89 -7.87 36.47
N ARG A 137 18.25 -6.95 37.34
CA ARG A 137 19.09 -5.76 37.04
C ARG A 137 20.35 -6.19 36.28
N ARG A 138 20.53 -5.69 35.05
CA ARG A 138 21.84 -5.78 34.36
C ARG A 138 22.82 -4.88 35.10
N ARG A 139 23.78 -5.49 35.81
CA ARG A 139 25.00 -4.81 36.23
C ARG A 139 25.83 -4.46 34.99
N PRO A 140 26.52 -3.30 34.97
CA PRO A 140 27.44 -3.00 33.87
C PRO A 140 28.55 -4.03 33.85
N VAL A 141 28.67 -4.78 32.77
CA VAL A 141 29.72 -5.77 32.55
C VAL A 141 30.94 -5.04 32.02
N ALA A 142 32.04 -5.09 32.75
CA ALA A 142 33.37 -4.74 32.28
C ALA A 142 33.73 -5.61 31.07
N GLU A 143 34.39 -5.00 30.07
CA GLU A 143 34.85 -5.66 28.86
C GLU A 143 35.80 -6.81 29.19
N ALA A 144 35.35 -8.03 28.94
CA ALA A 144 36.22 -9.21 28.88
C ALA A 144 36.43 -9.59 27.43
N ARG A 145 37.68 -9.48 26.97
CA ARG A 145 38.14 -10.00 25.68
C ARG A 145 37.86 -11.49 25.59
N VAL A 146 37.09 -11.90 24.60
CA VAL A 146 36.88 -13.33 24.26
C VAL A 146 37.80 -13.71 23.10
N ASP A 147 38.66 -14.67 23.38
CA ASP A 147 39.62 -15.27 22.47
C ASP A 147 38.92 -16.14 21.42
N ARG A 148 39.36 -15.97 20.16
CA ARG A 148 38.83 -16.68 18.99
C ARG A 148 39.49 -18.04 18.83
N ARG A 149 39.05 -19.04 19.55
CA ARG A 149 39.32 -20.45 19.19
C ARG A 149 38.49 -21.37 20.06
N THR A 150 37.31 -21.74 19.61
CA THR A 150 36.62 -23.02 19.85
C THR A 150 35.12 -22.88 19.60
N VAL A 151 34.68 -22.96 18.36
CA VAL A 151 33.33 -23.47 17.99
C VAL A 151 33.39 -23.92 16.53
N ILE A 152 33.89 -25.09 16.28
CA ILE A 152 33.55 -25.86 15.09
C ILE A 152 33.36 -27.30 15.58
N ALA A 153 32.11 -27.67 15.79
CA ALA A 153 31.54 -29.00 15.62
C ALA A 153 30.15 -29.06 16.31
N GLY A 154 29.10 -29.17 15.52
CA GLY A 154 27.78 -29.52 16.05
C GLY A 154 26.66 -28.59 15.62
N GLY A 155 26.29 -28.59 14.34
CA GLY A 155 25.17 -27.76 13.92
C GLY A 155 24.70 -27.97 12.46
N ALA A 156 24.36 -29.18 12.15
CA ALA A 156 23.72 -29.44 10.87
C ALA A 156 22.59 -30.44 11.08
N VAL A 157 21.45 -30.00 11.60
CA VAL A 157 20.12 -30.68 11.46
C VAL A 157 18.94 -29.81 12.00
N ALA A 158 19.14 -28.53 12.40
CA ALA A 158 18.05 -27.73 12.99
C ALA A 158 17.65 -26.51 12.13
N THR A 159 18.01 -26.42 10.86
CA THR A 159 17.80 -25.21 10.03
C THR A 159 16.60 -25.23 9.10
N ALA A 160 15.79 -26.28 9.08
CA ALA A 160 14.64 -26.36 8.16
C ALA A 160 13.28 -26.03 8.80
N ALA A 161 13.16 -25.90 10.13
CA ALA A 161 11.88 -25.66 10.81
C ALA A 161 11.71 -24.22 11.36
N VAL A 162 12.77 -23.40 11.36
CA VAL A 162 12.71 -22.02 11.91
C VAL A 162 12.51 -20.95 10.84
N ALA A 163 12.74 -21.26 9.56
CA ALA A 163 12.54 -20.32 8.46
C ALA A 163 11.06 -20.04 8.13
N GLY A 164 10.14 -20.93 8.54
CA GLY A 164 8.69 -20.76 8.25
C GLY A 164 7.94 -19.91 9.28
N ILE A 165 8.43 -19.79 10.51
CA ILE A 165 7.75 -19.07 11.60
C ILE A 165 8.43 -17.72 11.89
N GLY A 166 9.71 -17.56 11.56
CA GLY A 166 10.47 -16.32 11.76
C GLY A 166 10.16 -15.20 10.77
N GLY A 167 9.74 -15.54 9.54
CA GLY A 167 9.41 -14.55 8.49
C GLY A 167 8.16 -13.71 8.80
N TRP A 168 7.23 -14.26 9.54
CA TRP A 168 5.96 -13.59 9.88
C TRP A 168 6.08 -12.59 11.05
N ALA A 169 7.08 -12.75 11.90
CA ALA A 169 7.31 -11.87 13.05
C ALA A 169 8.14 -10.62 12.71
N LEU A 170 8.80 -10.58 11.53
CA LEU A 170 9.61 -9.44 11.07
C LEU A 170 8.80 -8.39 10.30
N PHE A 171 7.55 -8.70 9.92
CA PHE A 171 6.63 -7.79 9.20
C PHE A 171 5.53 -7.19 10.07
N LYS A 172 5.76 -7.02 11.37
CA LYS A 172 4.91 -6.08 12.13
C LYS A 172 5.40 -4.68 11.80
N PRO A 173 4.58 -3.82 11.13
CA PRO A 173 4.94 -2.44 10.90
C PRO A 173 5.27 -1.81 12.26
N SER A 174 6.35 -1.04 12.33
CA SER A 174 6.69 -0.31 13.55
C SER A 174 5.51 0.59 13.90
N SER A 175 5.15 0.70 15.17
CA SER A 175 3.99 1.45 15.64
C SER A 175 3.98 2.92 15.19
N ALA A 176 5.13 3.50 14.90
CA ALA A 176 5.27 4.85 14.35
C ALA A 176 4.88 4.94 12.86
N SER A 177 5.15 3.90 12.06
CA SER A 177 4.73 3.81 10.66
C SER A 177 3.22 3.58 10.54
N ALA A 178 2.63 2.79 11.45
CA ALA A 178 1.18 2.56 11.48
C ALA A 178 0.39 3.84 11.79
N ALA A 179 0.88 4.71 12.64
CA ALA A 179 0.22 5.98 12.99
C ALA A 179 0.07 6.94 11.79
N ARG A 180 0.92 6.80 10.77
CA ARG A 180 0.91 7.59 9.53
C ARG A 180 0.32 6.80 8.36
N SER A 181 -0.76 6.07 8.59
CA SER A 181 -1.48 5.33 7.57
C SER A 181 -2.94 5.76 7.51
N ILE A 182 -3.50 5.84 6.30
CA ILE A 182 -4.87 6.31 6.07
C ILE A 182 -5.53 5.55 4.93
N ALA A 183 -6.82 5.27 5.07
CA ALA A 183 -7.70 4.91 3.96
C ALA A 183 -8.72 6.03 3.75
N VAL A 184 -8.90 6.43 2.50
CA VAL A 184 -9.97 7.33 2.07
C VAL A 184 -11.09 6.48 1.52
N LEU A 185 -12.16 6.31 2.28
CA LEU A 185 -13.32 5.54 1.86
C LEU A 185 -14.16 6.31 0.84
N PRO A 186 -14.99 5.64 0.02
CA PRO A 186 -15.98 6.31 -0.81
C PRO A 186 -16.85 7.26 0.00
N PHE A 187 -17.08 8.47 -0.50
CA PHE A 187 -17.96 9.45 0.14
C PHE A 187 -19.42 9.16 -0.24
N ALA A 188 -20.30 9.18 0.73
CA ALA A 188 -21.72 8.92 0.49
C ALA A 188 -22.34 10.05 -0.35
N ASN A 189 -23.03 9.71 -1.45
CA ASN A 189 -23.82 10.66 -2.20
C ASN A 189 -25.16 10.92 -1.48
N LEU A 190 -25.33 12.12 -0.95
CA LEU A 190 -26.56 12.59 -0.30
C LEU A 190 -27.34 13.59 -1.18
N SER A 191 -27.04 13.67 -2.48
CA SER A 191 -27.71 14.58 -3.41
C SER A 191 -29.11 14.10 -3.80
N GLY A 192 -29.47 12.84 -3.53
CA GLY A 192 -30.75 12.23 -3.92
C GLY A 192 -30.82 11.81 -5.39
N ASP A 193 -29.74 11.92 -6.13
CA ASP A 193 -29.61 11.57 -7.55
C ASP A 193 -28.41 10.63 -7.75
N PRO A 194 -28.65 9.32 -8.02
CA PRO A 194 -27.56 8.36 -8.26
C PRO A 194 -26.66 8.71 -9.43
N SER A 195 -27.15 9.50 -10.41
CA SER A 195 -26.32 9.95 -11.53
C SER A 195 -25.18 10.88 -11.11
N GLN A 196 -25.10 11.26 -9.82
CA GLN A 196 -24.04 12.09 -9.25
C GLN A 196 -23.05 11.30 -8.39
N ASP A 197 -23.13 9.97 -8.36
CA ASP A 197 -22.18 9.12 -7.59
C ASP A 197 -20.74 9.37 -8.03
N TYR A 198 -20.50 9.56 -9.36
CA TYR A 198 -19.18 9.89 -9.90
C TYR A 198 -18.52 11.11 -9.25
N PHE A 199 -19.31 12.06 -8.77
CA PHE A 199 -18.77 13.26 -8.13
C PHE A 199 -18.27 12.97 -6.71
N SER A 200 -19.02 12.18 -5.94
CA SER A 200 -18.62 11.74 -4.59
C SER A 200 -17.37 10.85 -4.64
N ASP A 201 -17.35 9.89 -5.56
CA ASP A 201 -16.21 8.99 -5.79
C ASP A 201 -14.99 9.78 -6.30
N GLY A 202 -15.24 10.76 -7.16
CA GLY A 202 -14.20 11.65 -7.66
C GLY A 202 -13.51 12.45 -6.57
N ILE A 203 -14.26 13.01 -5.61
CA ILE A 203 -13.69 13.71 -4.45
C ILE A 203 -12.82 12.77 -3.61
N ALA A 204 -13.31 11.57 -3.28
CA ALA A 204 -12.55 10.60 -2.51
C ALA A 204 -11.23 10.21 -3.20
N GLU A 205 -11.26 10.01 -4.51
CA GLU A 205 -10.08 9.66 -5.30
C GLU A 205 -9.06 10.81 -5.37
N GLU A 206 -9.50 12.03 -5.58
CA GLU A 206 -8.60 13.18 -5.63
C GLU A 206 -7.96 13.47 -4.28
N LEU A 207 -8.71 13.26 -3.18
CA LEU A 207 -8.16 13.28 -1.83
C LEU A 207 -7.08 12.19 -1.65
N ARG A 208 -7.35 10.98 -2.12
CA ARG A 208 -6.38 9.88 -2.09
C ARG A 208 -5.13 10.22 -2.89
N SER A 209 -5.31 10.72 -4.12
CA SER A 209 -4.20 11.16 -4.98
C SER A 209 -3.40 12.32 -4.38
N ALA A 210 -4.05 13.28 -3.73
CA ALA A 210 -3.36 14.38 -3.05
C ALA A 210 -2.54 13.87 -1.86
N LEU A 211 -3.14 13.01 -1.02
CA LEU A 211 -2.48 12.45 0.16
C LEU A 211 -1.33 11.51 -0.20
N SER A 212 -1.40 10.77 -1.31
CA SER A 212 -0.34 9.85 -1.76
C SER A 212 0.97 10.55 -2.16
N ARG A 213 0.94 11.86 -2.37
CA ARG A 213 2.13 12.70 -2.62
C ARG A 213 2.92 12.98 -1.34
N LEU A 214 2.33 12.76 -0.17
CA LEU A 214 2.99 12.94 1.12
C LEU A 214 3.87 11.72 1.41
N ALA A 215 5.19 11.88 1.31
CA ALA A 215 6.14 10.77 1.37
C ALA A 215 6.07 9.93 2.66
N ASP A 216 5.69 10.57 3.77
CA ASP A 216 5.59 9.93 5.09
C ASP A 216 4.20 9.35 5.40
N LEU A 217 3.26 9.42 4.46
CA LEU A 217 1.89 8.94 4.64
C LEU A 217 1.64 7.69 3.78
N LYS A 218 1.29 6.59 4.43
CA LYS A 218 0.80 5.38 3.78
C LYS A 218 -0.66 5.57 3.44
N VAL A 219 -1.00 5.68 2.16
CA VAL A 219 -2.37 5.84 1.67
C VAL A 219 -2.85 4.55 1.02
N VAL A 220 -3.99 4.04 1.47
CA VAL A 220 -4.58 2.81 0.89
C VAL A 220 -5.09 3.08 -0.52
N GLY A 221 -4.83 2.14 -1.42
CA GLY A 221 -5.29 2.19 -2.81
C GLY A 221 -6.82 2.16 -2.95
N ARG A 222 -7.27 2.58 -4.12
CA ARG A 222 -8.70 2.75 -4.44
C ARG A 222 -9.49 1.45 -4.24
N THR A 223 -9.08 0.36 -4.89
CA THR A 223 -9.80 -0.92 -4.90
C THR A 223 -10.02 -1.45 -3.49
N SER A 224 -8.99 -1.40 -2.63
CA SER A 224 -9.11 -1.84 -1.25
C SER A 224 -10.00 -0.93 -0.42
N SER A 225 -9.95 0.39 -0.64
CA SER A 225 -10.82 1.36 0.05
C SER A 225 -12.30 1.17 -0.33
N GLU A 226 -12.57 0.92 -1.61
CA GLU A 226 -13.93 0.65 -2.12
C GLU A 226 -14.48 -0.68 -1.60
N ALA A 227 -13.62 -1.71 -1.50
CA ALA A 227 -14.01 -3.03 -1.00
C ALA A 227 -14.56 -3.01 0.44
N VAL A 228 -14.18 -2.01 1.24
CA VAL A 228 -14.65 -1.82 2.63
C VAL A 228 -15.55 -0.59 2.80
N GLY A 229 -15.95 0.07 1.73
CA GLY A 229 -16.65 1.36 1.74
C GLY A 229 -18.00 1.35 2.49
N LYS A 230 -18.60 0.17 2.72
CA LYS A 230 -19.85 0.00 3.47
C LYS A 230 -19.65 -0.46 4.91
N GLU A 231 -18.42 -0.62 5.34
CA GLU A 231 -18.08 -1.12 6.67
C GLU A 231 -17.87 0.04 7.65
N ASP A 232 -17.98 -0.25 8.94
CA ASP A 232 -17.60 0.68 9.98
C ASP A 232 -16.08 0.92 10.00
N ALA A 233 -15.66 2.04 10.59
CA ALA A 233 -14.26 2.46 10.58
C ALA A 233 -13.31 1.45 11.25
N GLU A 234 -13.76 0.73 12.29
CA GLU A 234 -12.96 -0.27 12.99
C GLU A 234 -12.72 -1.50 12.11
N THR A 235 -13.78 -2.00 11.48
CA THR A 235 -13.71 -3.14 10.56
C THR A 235 -12.87 -2.81 9.33
N ALA A 236 -13.09 -1.63 8.72
CA ALA A 236 -12.30 -1.14 7.59
C ALA A 236 -10.82 -1.01 7.96
N SER A 237 -10.51 -0.40 9.10
CA SER A 237 -9.15 -0.24 9.62
C SER A 237 -8.43 -1.59 9.80
N LYS A 238 -9.09 -2.58 10.37
CA LYS A 238 -8.53 -3.93 10.56
C LYS A 238 -8.24 -4.64 9.24
N LYS A 239 -9.19 -4.58 8.28
CA LYS A 239 -9.04 -5.23 6.98
C LYS A 239 -7.94 -4.58 6.12
N LEU A 240 -7.82 -3.26 6.19
CA LEU A 240 -6.86 -2.49 5.42
C LEU A 240 -5.49 -2.34 6.10
N GLY A 241 -5.39 -2.69 7.39
CA GLY A 241 -4.15 -2.54 8.15
C GLY A 241 -3.71 -1.08 8.34
N VAL A 242 -4.66 -0.15 8.49
CA VAL A 242 -4.42 1.28 8.69
C VAL A 242 -4.99 1.77 10.01
N VAL A 243 -4.46 2.89 10.49
CA VAL A 243 -4.94 3.50 11.75
C VAL A 243 -6.01 4.55 11.51
N ASN A 244 -5.95 5.27 10.41
CA ASN A 244 -6.82 6.40 10.15
C ASN A 244 -7.76 6.09 8.99
N ILE A 245 -9.03 6.44 9.18
CA ILE A 245 -10.08 6.33 8.16
C ILE A 245 -10.61 7.73 7.88
N LEU A 246 -10.47 8.20 6.65
CA LEU A 246 -11.13 9.39 6.15
C LEU A 246 -12.41 8.95 5.45
N THR A 247 -13.53 9.44 5.92
CA THR A 247 -14.85 9.18 5.33
C THR A 247 -15.65 10.48 5.27
N GLY A 248 -16.77 10.46 4.57
CA GLY A 248 -17.60 11.64 4.46
C GLY A 248 -18.83 11.46 3.60
N SER A 249 -19.47 12.57 3.32
CA SER A 249 -20.64 12.65 2.44
C SER A 249 -20.60 13.89 1.59
N VAL A 250 -21.23 13.80 0.43
CA VAL A 250 -21.38 14.90 -0.53
C VAL A 250 -22.86 15.12 -0.81
N ARG A 251 -23.29 16.36 -0.73
CA ARG A 251 -24.60 16.80 -1.23
C ARG A 251 -24.39 17.93 -2.23
N ARG A 252 -24.79 17.70 -3.44
CA ARG A 252 -24.71 18.69 -4.51
C ARG A 252 -26.09 19.21 -4.91
N THR A 253 -26.20 20.53 -5.01
CA THR A 253 -27.34 21.24 -5.56
C THR A 253 -26.83 22.14 -6.69
N PRO A 254 -27.71 22.75 -7.50
CA PRO A 254 -27.27 23.73 -8.54
C PRO A 254 -26.47 24.92 -8.00
N SER A 255 -26.66 25.29 -6.72
CA SER A 255 -26.03 26.47 -6.11
C SER A 255 -24.97 26.16 -5.07
N VAL A 256 -24.98 24.98 -4.46
CA VAL A 256 -24.08 24.63 -3.35
C VAL A 256 -23.63 23.18 -3.43
N VAL A 257 -22.32 22.98 -3.23
CA VAL A 257 -21.72 21.69 -2.90
C VAL A 257 -21.40 21.69 -1.40
N ARG A 258 -22.05 20.81 -0.66
CA ARG A 258 -21.73 20.52 0.74
C ARG A 258 -20.95 19.23 0.83
N VAL A 259 -19.76 19.30 1.41
CA VAL A 259 -18.93 18.14 1.73
C VAL A 259 -18.73 18.09 3.24
N ALA A 260 -19.20 17.01 3.87
CA ALA A 260 -18.86 16.69 5.25
C ALA A 260 -17.75 15.64 5.24
N ALA A 261 -16.63 15.91 5.87
CA ALA A 261 -15.50 15.02 5.96
C ALA A 261 -15.11 14.80 7.42
N GLN A 262 -14.76 13.58 7.76
CA GLN A 262 -14.32 13.20 9.10
C GLN A 262 -13.15 12.22 9.05
N LEU A 263 -12.16 12.46 9.90
CA LEU A 263 -11.02 11.59 10.15
C LEU A 263 -11.23 10.84 11.45
N VAL A 264 -11.29 9.52 11.37
CA VAL A 264 -11.57 8.62 12.49
C VAL A 264 -10.34 7.77 12.78
N ASP A 265 -9.99 7.61 14.06
CA ASP A 265 -9.05 6.56 14.47
C ASP A 265 -9.77 5.21 14.40
N GLY A 266 -9.38 4.39 13.42
CA GLY A 266 -10.03 3.10 13.15
C GLY A 266 -9.81 2.05 14.24
N ARG A 267 -8.91 2.26 15.21
CA ARG A 267 -8.70 1.34 16.35
C ARG A 267 -9.68 1.63 17.50
N THR A 268 -10.09 2.89 17.63
CA THR A 268 -10.91 3.36 18.76
C THR A 268 -12.29 3.83 18.33
N GLY A 269 -12.53 4.02 17.03
CA GLY A 269 -13.75 4.64 16.51
C GLY A 269 -13.89 6.13 16.82
N LEU A 270 -12.88 6.75 17.45
CA LEU A 270 -12.95 8.15 17.87
C LEU A 270 -12.63 9.08 16.70
N GLU A 271 -13.41 10.11 16.57
CA GLU A 271 -13.18 11.20 15.62
C GLU A 271 -11.96 12.02 16.03
N ARG A 272 -11.00 12.18 15.13
CA ARG A 272 -9.82 13.04 15.30
C ARG A 272 -10.03 14.43 14.76
N TRP A 273 -10.84 14.53 13.71
CA TRP A 273 -11.15 15.75 13.03
C TRP A 273 -12.43 15.59 12.22
N SER A 274 -13.23 16.65 12.14
CA SER A 274 -14.46 16.70 11.35
C SER A 274 -14.75 18.13 10.93
N GLU A 275 -15.16 18.32 9.69
CA GLU A 275 -15.49 19.64 9.15
C GLU A 275 -16.52 19.54 8.02
N VAL A 276 -17.33 20.57 7.88
CA VAL A 276 -18.33 20.70 6.83
C VAL A 276 -17.99 21.90 5.96
N TYR A 277 -17.87 21.67 4.67
CA TYR A 277 -17.57 22.67 3.66
C TYR A 277 -18.81 22.97 2.83
N ASP A 278 -19.27 24.21 2.84
CA ASP A 278 -20.31 24.74 1.95
C ASP A 278 -19.66 25.69 0.97
N ARG A 279 -19.66 25.34 -0.31
CA ARG A 279 -19.01 26.12 -1.38
C ARG A 279 -19.89 26.16 -2.63
N ALA A 280 -19.65 27.13 -3.49
CA ALA A 280 -20.20 27.12 -4.85
C ALA A 280 -19.67 25.92 -5.65
N PRO A 281 -20.42 25.38 -6.63
CA PRO A 281 -19.98 24.23 -7.43
C PRO A 281 -18.59 24.42 -8.10
N GLY A 282 -18.19 25.64 -8.41
CA GLY A 282 -16.87 25.99 -8.96
C GLY A 282 -15.69 25.86 -7.98
N ASP A 283 -15.97 25.79 -6.68
CA ASP A 283 -14.95 25.73 -5.62
C ASP A 283 -14.68 24.31 -5.11
N ALA A 284 -15.23 23.28 -5.77
CA ALA A 284 -15.06 21.89 -5.33
C ALA A 284 -13.58 21.48 -5.15
N ILE A 285 -12.68 21.95 -6.02
CA ILE A 285 -11.24 21.69 -5.92
C ILE A 285 -10.62 22.33 -4.69
N LYS A 286 -11.09 23.52 -4.27
CA LYS A 286 -10.63 24.14 -3.02
C LYS A 286 -11.01 23.31 -1.81
N ILE A 287 -12.23 22.72 -1.81
CA ILE A 287 -12.67 21.82 -0.74
C ILE A 287 -11.69 20.64 -0.60
N GLN A 288 -11.31 20.01 -1.69
CA GLN A 288 -10.36 18.89 -1.68
C GLN A 288 -9.00 19.28 -1.11
N THR A 289 -8.49 20.46 -1.51
CA THR A 289 -7.24 20.98 -1.00
C THR A 289 -7.31 21.27 0.49
N ASP A 290 -8.38 21.93 0.95
CA ASP A 290 -8.61 22.24 2.36
C ASP A 290 -8.70 20.96 3.20
N ILE A 291 -9.46 19.94 2.74
CA ILE A 291 -9.56 18.64 3.43
C ILE A 291 -8.18 17.97 3.51
N ALA A 292 -7.44 17.89 2.40
CA ALA A 292 -6.14 17.23 2.39
C ALA A 292 -5.12 17.92 3.31
N GLN A 293 -5.14 19.26 3.40
CA GLN A 293 -4.30 20.03 4.31
C GLN A 293 -4.68 19.78 5.77
N ASN A 294 -5.97 19.81 6.10
CA ASN A 294 -6.45 19.60 7.46
C ASN A 294 -6.18 18.17 7.93
N VAL A 295 -6.36 17.18 7.05
CA VAL A 295 -6.00 15.78 7.35
C VAL A 295 -4.50 15.65 7.62
N ALA A 296 -3.64 16.23 6.77
CA ALA A 296 -2.20 16.19 6.98
C ALA A 296 -1.78 16.87 8.29
N GLN A 297 -2.43 17.97 8.66
CA GLN A 297 -2.21 18.65 9.93
C GLN A 297 -2.70 17.79 11.11
N ALA A 298 -3.90 17.19 11.03
CA ALA A 298 -4.45 16.31 12.06
C ALA A 298 -3.56 15.07 12.29
N LEU A 299 -2.89 14.59 11.23
CA LEU A 299 -1.90 13.50 11.31
C LEU A 299 -0.51 13.97 11.75
N SER A 300 -0.33 15.24 12.08
CA SER A 300 0.96 15.85 12.46
C SER A 300 2.08 15.60 11.41
N ILE A 301 1.71 15.61 10.14
CA ILE A 301 2.66 15.47 9.04
C ILE A 301 3.22 16.85 8.69
N ALA A 302 4.54 16.98 8.71
CA ALA A 302 5.21 18.22 8.32
C ALA A 302 4.97 18.49 6.83
N LEU A 303 4.15 19.48 6.52
CA LEU A 303 4.01 19.99 5.17
C LEU A 303 5.23 20.91 4.92
N GLY A 304 6.15 20.50 4.02
CA GLY A 304 7.21 21.40 3.54
C GLY A 304 6.57 22.69 2.99
N GLY A 305 7.26 23.84 3.09
CA GLY A 305 6.70 25.17 2.76
C GLY A 305 6.08 25.37 1.36
N SER A 306 6.15 24.37 0.49
CA SER A 306 5.48 24.30 -0.83
C SER A 306 4.34 23.25 -0.89
N ALA A 307 4.01 22.58 0.18
CA ALA A 307 3.08 21.43 0.17
C ALA A 307 1.64 21.83 -0.16
N GLY A 308 1.20 23.03 0.20
CA GLY A 308 -0.11 23.55 -0.19
C GLY A 308 -0.28 23.65 -1.71
N SER A 309 0.78 24.05 -2.43
CA SER A 309 0.76 24.12 -3.91
C SER A 309 0.97 22.74 -4.57
N SER A 310 1.56 21.77 -3.87
CA SER A 310 1.79 20.42 -4.40
C SER A 310 0.56 19.52 -4.35
N LEU A 311 -0.45 19.85 -3.53
CA LEU A 311 -1.69 19.08 -3.42
C LEU A 311 -2.63 19.29 -4.64
N THR A 312 -2.50 20.38 -5.39
CA THR A 312 -3.36 20.75 -6.54
C THR A 312 -2.63 20.80 -7.89
N ILE A 313 -1.51 20.11 -8.04
CA ILE A 313 -0.71 20.16 -9.26
C ILE A 313 -1.52 19.67 -10.48
N GLY A 314 -1.65 20.53 -11.49
CA GLY A 314 -2.28 20.19 -12.77
C GLY A 314 -3.80 20.24 -12.78
N GLY A 315 -4.43 20.76 -11.72
CA GLY A 315 -5.88 20.94 -11.61
C GLY A 315 -6.43 22.10 -12.45
N THR A 316 -7.74 22.32 -12.34
CA THR A 316 -8.48 23.42 -13.00
C THR A 316 -9.28 24.21 -11.98
N THR A 317 -9.60 25.46 -12.27
CA THR A 317 -10.62 26.25 -11.53
C THR A 317 -11.97 26.24 -12.24
N ASN A 318 -12.06 25.63 -13.42
CA ASN A 318 -13.32 25.51 -14.17
C ASN A 318 -14.09 24.28 -13.67
N ALA A 319 -15.23 24.52 -13.01
CA ALA A 319 -16.05 23.46 -12.41
C ALA A 319 -16.63 22.49 -13.45
N GLU A 320 -16.98 22.97 -14.64
CA GLU A 320 -17.53 22.12 -15.68
C GLU A 320 -16.46 21.24 -16.30
N ALA A 321 -15.26 21.79 -16.57
CA ALA A 321 -14.11 21.01 -17.02
C ALA A 321 -13.72 19.93 -16.01
N HIS A 322 -13.73 20.25 -14.71
CA HIS A 322 -13.48 19.28 -13.65
C HIS A 322 -14.52 18.17 -13.64
N ASN A 323 -15.80 18.52 -13.73
CA ASN A 323 -16.91 17.58 -13.76
C ASN A 323 -16.80 16.59 -14.94
N LEU A 324 -16.45 17.08 -16.13
CA LEU A 324 -16.23 16.23 -17.30
C LEU A 324 -15.07 15.24 -17.12
N VAL A 325 -14.01 15.65 -16.44
CA VAL A 325 -12.90 14.74 -16.10
C VAL A 325 -13.34 13.66 -15.11
N LEU A 326 -14.16 13.97 -14.11
CA LEU A 326 -14.71 12.97 -13.19
C LEU A 326 -15.60 11.96 -13.93
N GLN A 327 -16.50 12.41 -14.81
CA GLN A 327 -17.32 11.54 -15.65
C GLN A 327 -16.47 10.66 -16.59
N SER A 328 -15.37 11.19 -17.11
CA SER A 328 -14.48 10.41 -17.97
C SER A 328 -13.83 9.24 -17.23
N ARG A 329 -13.60 9.37 -15.93
CA ARG A 329 -13.05 8.30 -15.09
C ARG A 329 -14.08 7.20 -14.86
N GLU A 330 -15.32 7.57 -14.52
CA GLU A 330 -16.42 6.62 -14.39
C GLU A 330 -16.60 5.80 -15.68
N ALA A 331 -16.59 6.46 -16.85
CA ALA A 331 -16.66 5.78 -18.12
C ALA A 331 -15.50 4.78 -18.30
N MET A 332 -14.28 5.12 -17.89
CA MET A 332 -13.12 4.22 -17.99
C MET A 332 -13.23 2.98 -17.11
N ASP A 333 -13.98 2.99 -16.03
CA ASP A 333 -14.14 1.86 -15.11
C ASP A 333 -14.93 0.70 -15.75
N GLN A 334 -15.80 0.98 -16.74
CA GLN A 334 -16.58 -0.04 -17.47
C GLN A 334 -15.73 -0.90 -18.42
N ARG A 335 -14.56 -0.43 -18.81
CA ARG A 335 -13.56 -1.17 -19.61
C ARG A 335 -14.06 -1.65 -20.99
N THR A 336 -15.04 -0.97 -21.61
CA THR A 336 -15.45 -1.24 -22.99
C THR A 336 -14.78 -0.28 -23.98
N LYS A 337 -14.91 -0.58 -25.29
CA LYS A 337 -14.44 0.30 -26.36
C LYS A 337 -15.24 1.60 -26.39
N GLU A 338 -16.55 1.47 -26.30
CA GLU A 338 -17.52 2.56 -26.35
C GLU A 338 -17.31 3.53 -25.19
N ASP A 339 -17.09 3.00 -23.98
CA ASP A 339 -16.83 3.83 -22.79
C ASP A 339 -15.44 4.50 -22.85
N THR A 340 -14.45 3.82 -23.44
CA THR A 340 -13.15 4.44 -23.70
C THR A 340 -13.26 5.60 -24.70
N ASP A 341 -14.02 5.44 -25.78
CA ASP A 341 -14.27 6.49 -26.77
C ASP A 341 -15.03 7.67 -26.11
N ARG A 342 -16.05 7.40 -25.28
CA ARG A 342 -16.76 8.40 -24.47
C ARG A 342 -15.84 9.15 -23.51
N ALA A 343 -14.96 8.45 -22.81
CA ALA A 343 -13.99 9.07 -21.90
C ALA A 343 -13.05 10.03 -22.64
N ILE A 344 -12.61 9.67 -23.86
CA ILE A 344 -11.80 10.56 -24.73
C ILE A 344 -12.58 11.81 -25.12
N GLU A 345 -13.88 11.70 -25.43
CA GLU A 345 -14.73 12.84 -25.75
C GLU A 345 -14.88 13.78 -24.55
N LEU A 346 -15.17 13.25 -23.37
CA LEU A 346 -15.35 14.03 -22.13
C LEU A 346 -14.08 14.81 -21.77
N VAL A 347 -12.91 14.19 -21.80
CA VAL A 347 -11.64 14.93 -21.53
C VAL A 347 -11.32 15.92 -22.65
N THR A 348 -11.79 15.69 -23.88
CA THR A 348 -11.62 16.66 -24.97
C THR A 348 -12.45 17.90 -24.72
N GLN A 349 -13.70 17.76 -24.29
CA GLN A 349 -14.55 18.87 -23.89
C GLN A 349 -13.96 19.62 -22.67
N ALA A 350 -13.45 18.91 -21.69
CA ALA A 350 -12.77 19.52 -20.55
C ALA A 350 -11.58 20.40 -20.97
N ILE A 351 -10.77 19.95 -21.93
CA ILE A 351 -9.66 20.72 -22.51
C ILE A 351 -10.15 21.97 -23.27
N GLN A 352 -11.30 21.88 -23.93
CA GLN A 352 -11.89 23.05 -24.62
C GLN A 352 -12.34 24.11 -23.62
N LEU A 353 -12.90 23.68 -22.48
CA LEU A 353 -13.36 24.59 -21.41
C LEU A 353 -12.20 25.21 -20.63
N ASP A 354 -11.12 24.44 -20.42
CA ASP A 354 -9.90 24.91 -19.78
C ASP A 354 -8.65 24.37 -20.50
N PRO A 355 -8.07 25.14 -21.42
CA PRO A 355 -6.85 24.78 -22.13
C PRO A 355 -5.59 24.65 -21.24
N ASN A 356 -5.67 25.02 -19.97
CA ASN A 356 -4.59 24.88 -18.99
C ASN A 356 -4.81 23.73 -18.01
N TYR A 357 -5.79 22.86 -18.23
CA TYR A 357 -6.08 21.72 -17.37
C TYR A 357 -5.13 20.54 -17.68
N ALA A 358 -3.96 20.51 -17.04
CA ALA A 358 -2.91 19.53 -17.30
C ALA A 358 -3.38 18.07 -17.06
N ASP A 359 -4.20 17.81 -16.03
CA ASP A 359 -4.71 16.46 -15.75
C ASP A 359 -5.61 15.92 -16.87
N ALA A 360 -6.43 16.79 -17.50
CA ALA A 360 -7.25 16.40 -18.64
C ALA A 360 -6.38 15.99 -19.86
N TYR A 361 -5.30 16.70 -20.11
CA TYR A 361 -4.35 16.35 -21.16
C TYR A 361 -3.65 15.00 -20.88
N ALA A 362 -3.18 14.79 -19.65
CA ALA A 362 -2.53 13.54 -19.26
C ALA A 362 -3.49 12.34 -19.39
N ARG A 363 -4.75 12.48 -18.95
CA ARG A 363 -5.79 11.46 -19.10
C ARG A 363 -6.08 11.17 -20.55
N LYS A 364 -6.22 12.20 -21.39
CA LYS A 364 -6.45 12.01 -22.83
C LYS A 364 -5.35 11.17 -23.46
N ALA A 365 -4.09 11.43 -23.12
CA ALA A 365 -2.97 10.63 -23.59
C ALA A 365 -3.09 9.15 -23.16
N ILE A 366 -3.39 8.90 -21.88
CA ILE A 366 -3.56 7.54 -21.33
C ILE A 366 -4.75 6.82 -22.01
N TYR A 367 -5.88 7.50 -22.20
CA TYR A 367 -7.07 6.92 -22.82
C TYR A 367 -6.85 6.59 -24.30
N LEU A 368 -6.13 7.44 -25.03
CA LEU A 368 -5.71 7.15 -26.41
C LEU A 368 -4.79 5.93 -26.48
N MET A 369 -3.83 5.81 -25.55
CA MET A 369 -2.97 4.62 -25.47
C MET A 369 -3.80 3.35 -25.20
N ARG A 370 -4.72 3.41 -24.26
CA ARG A 370 -5.63 2.28 -23.98
C ARG A 370 -6.49 1.94 -25.18
N ARG A 371 -7.08 2.95 -25.84
CA ARG A 371 -7.92 2.76 -27.03
C ARG A 371 -7.16 2.05 -28.15
N GLY A 372 -5.89 2.43 -28.37
CA GLY A 372 -5.00 1.76 -29.31
C GLY A 372 -4.65 0.34 -28.86
N ASN A 373 -4.10 0.18 -27.67
CA ASN A 373 -3.56 -1.09 -27.21
C ASN A 373 -4.62 -2.19 -27.02
N SER A 374 -5.86 -1.83 -26.60
CA SER A 374 -6.92 -2.80 -26.27
C SER A 374 -7.94 -3.01 -27.40
N TYR A 375 -8.12 -2.03 -28.28
CA TYR A 375 -9.26 -2.02 -29.19
C TYR A 375 -8.92 -1.63 -30.64
N ALA A 376 -7.66 -1.46 -31.02
CA ALA A 376 -7.29 -1.24 -32.41
C ALA A 376 -7.54 -2.51 -33.24
N SER A 377 -8.13 -2.34 -34.41
CA SER A 377 -8.46 -3.42 -35.32
C SER A 377 -7.25 -3.90 -36.15
N ASN A 378 -6.21 -3.09 -36.22
CA ASN A 378 -4.97 -3.39 -36.97
C ASN A 378 -3.82 -2.51 -36.50
N GLY A 379 -2.60 -2.85 -36.97
CA GLY A 379 -1.37 -2.14 -36.60
C GLY A 379 -1.34 -0.66 -37.00
N ALA A 380 -1.98 -0.28 -38.11
CA ALA A 380 -2.06 1.12 -38.55
C ALA A 380 -2.93 1.96 -37.59
N GLU A 381 -4.06 1.41 -37.18
CA GLU A 381 -4.91 2.05 -36.17
C GLU A 381 -4.19 2.17 -34.82
N LEU A 382 -3.52 1.13 -34.37
CA LEU A 382 -2.67 1.14 -33.17
C LEU A 382 -1.62 2.26 -33.23
N ALA A 383 -0.87 2.33 -34.33
CA ALA A 383 0.17 3.34 -34.54
C ALA A 383 -0.41 4.77 -34.51
N ARG A 384 -1.61 4.98 -35.10
CA ARG A 384 -2.31 6.25 -35.07
C ARG A 384 -2.65 6.71 -33.66
N TYR A 385 -3.21 5.82 -32.81
CA TYR A 385 -3.55 6.16 -31.44
C TYR A 385 -2.31 6.45 -30.61
N ARG A 386 -1.25 5.66 -30.76
CA ARG A 386 0.05 5.87 -30.08
C ARG A 386 0.66 7.22 -30.45
N ALA A 387 0.66 7.56 -31.74
CA ALA A 387 1.17 8.85 -32.21
C ALA A 387 0.31 10.03 -31.70
N ALA A 388 -1.01 9.88 -31.69
CA ALA A 388 -1.93 10.91 -31.20
C ALA A 388 -1.79 11.18 -29.70
N ALA A 389 -1.34 10.21 -28.89
CA ALA A 389 -1.19 10.38 -27.45
C ALA A 389 -0.03 11.31 -27.06
N VAL A 390 1.06 11.30 -27.84
CA VAL A 390 2.33 12.02 -27.52
C VAL A 390 2.12 13.51 -27.23
N PRO A 391 1.52 14.32 -28.12
CA PRO A 391 1.39 15.75 -27.90
C PRO A 391 0.54 16.10 -26.68
N PHE A 392 -0.41 15.27 -26.30
CA PHE A 392 -1.22 15.49 -25.10
C PHE A 392 -0.40 15.26 -23.81
N ALA A 393 0.40 14.19 -23.74
CA ALA A 393 1.27 13.96 -22.60
C ALA A 393 2.33 15.07 -22.46
N GLN A 394 2.93 15.52 -23.56
CA GLN A 394 3.87 16.65 -23.56
C GLN A 394 3.20 17.95 -23.13
N LYS A 395 1.99 18.23 -23.61
CA LYS A 395 1.24 19.42 -23.22
C LYS A 395 0.91 19.40 -21.73
N ALA A 396 0.51 18.25 -21.16
CA ALA A 396 0.27 18.13 -19.73
C ALA A 396 1.50 18.57 -18.92
N LEU A 397 2.69 18.11 -19.27
CA LEU A 397 3.93 18.46 -18.56
C LEU A 397 4.42 19.89 -18.86
N SER A 398 4.09 20.46 -20.03
CA SER A 398 4.39 21.86 -20.31
C SER A 398 3.58 22.81 -19.41
N ILE A 399 2.36 22.41 -19.01
CA ILE A 399 1.50 23.16 -18.08
C ILE A 399 1.90 22.90 -16.64
N ALA A 400 2.11 21.62 -16.27
CA ALA A 400 2.42 21.19 -14.91
C ALA A 400 3.59 20.19 -14.90
N PRO A 401 4.84 20.69 -14.88
CA PRO A 401 6.04 19.82 -14.95
C PRO A 401 6.19 18.81 -13.80
N LYS A 402 5.50 19.01 -12.69
CA LYS A 402 5.49 18.11 -11.52
C LYS A 402 4.23 17.24 -11.43
N ALA A 403 3.46 17.11 -12.51
CA ALA A 403 2.27 16.26 -12.52
C ALA A 403 2.66 14.79 -12.75
N ALA A 404 2.60 13.95 -11.72
CA ALA A 404 2.95 12.52 -11.79
C ALA A 404 2.22 11.81 -12.94
N ARG A 405 0.93 12.12 -13.17
CA ARG A 405 0.15 11.52 -14.26
C ARG A 405 0.67 11.89 -15.65
N GLY A 406 1.22 13.09 -15.84
CA GLY A 406 1.85 13.50 -17.11
C GLY A 406 3.09 12.65 -17.40
N HIS A 407 3.95 12.43 -16.39
CA HIS A 407 5.10 11.55 -16.48
C HIS A 407 4.68 10.09 -16.72
N PHE A 408 3.66 9.61 -16.02
CA PHE A 408 3.11 8.27 -16.25
C PHE A 408 2.62 8.08 -17.69
N ALA A 409 1.92 9.06 -18.26
CA ALA A 409 1.48 9.02 -19.65
C ALA A 409 2.68 8.89 -20.62
N LEU A 410 3.75 9.68 -20.41
CA LEU A 410 4.97 9.56 -21.23
C LEU A 410 5.69 8.23 -21.02
N ALA A 411 5.76 7.72 -19.78
CA ALA A 411 6.36 6.41 -19.49
C ALA A 411 5.68 5.30 -20.30
N VAL A 412 4.34 5.25 -20.28
CA VAL A 412 3.55 4.28 -21.06
C VAL A 412 3.77 4.45 -22.56
N ILE A 413 3.81 5.68 -23.06
CA ILE A 413 4.07 5.96 -24.48
C ILE A 413 5.47 5.48 -24.90
N TYR A 414 6.50 5.88 -24.18
CA TYR A 414 7.89 5.51 -24.49
C TYR A 414 8.14 4.00 -24.39
N GLN A 415 7.54 3.32 -23.40
CA GLN A 415 7.57 1.87 -23.30
C GLN A 415 7.01 1.21 -24.57
N ASN A 416 5.85 1.69 -25.06
CA ASN A 416 5.22 1.16 -26.27
C ASN A 416 5.96 1.52 -27.56
N GLN A 417 6.86 2.51 -27.51
CA GLN A 417 7.78 2.85 -28.61
C GLN A 417 9.12 2.12 -28.53
N PHE A 418 9.31 1.28 -27.50
CA PHE A 418 10.60 0.64 -27.15
C PHE A 418 11.72 1.63 -26.87
N ASN A 419 11.39 2.85 -26.46
CA ASN A 419 12.36 3.80 -25.93
C ASN A 419 12.45 3.62 -24.40
N ILE A 420 13.13 2.53 -24.03
CA ILE A 420 13.12 2.02 -22.65
C ILE A 420 13.81 2.99 -21.69
N ASP A 421 14.91 3.61 -22.12
CA ASP A 421 15.66 4.59 -21.34
C ASP A 421 14.79 5.84 -21.04
N ALA A 422 14.13 6.41 -22.05
CA ALA A 422 13.20 7.52 -21.83
C ALA A 422 12.01 7.12 -20.96
N ALA A 423 11.48 5.90 -21.12
CA ALA A 423 10.41 5.39 -20.28
C ALA A 423 10.88 5.28 -18.82
N TRP A 424 12.06 4.74 -18.58
CA TRP A 424 12.65 4.60 -17.23
C TRP A 424 12.81 5.94 -16.54
N SER A 425 13.35 6.94 -17.24
CA SER A 425 13.46 8.31 -16.72
C SER A 425 12.10 8.84 -16.24
N GLN A 426 11.02 8.60 -16.99
CA GLN A 426 9.68 9.03 -16.59
C GLN A 426 9.13 8.20 -15.42
N VAL A 427 9.36 6.90 -15.37
CA VAL A 427 8.95 6.02 -14.27
C VAL A 427 9.56 6.49 -12.94
N GLN A 428 10.85 6.84 -12.93
CA GLN A 428 11.51 7.40 -11.76
C GLN A 428 10.86 8.71 -11.29
N GLN A 429 10.49 9.60 -12.21
CA GLN A 429 9.77 10.83 -11.87
C GLN A 429 8.40 10.54 -11.23
N VAL A 430 7.66 9.55 -11.76
CA VAL A 430 6.35 9.16 -11.23
C VAL A 430 6.45 8.77 -9.76
N VAL A 431 7.35 7.85 -9.40
CA VAL A 431 7.46 7.37 -8.01
C VAL A 431 8.08 8.39 -7.06
N GLN A 432 8.89 9.32 -7.58
CA GLN A 432 9.40 10.45 -6.79
C GLN A 432 8.27 11.45 -6.47
N LEU A 433 7.35 11.70 -7.40
CA LEU A 433 6.28 12.68 -7.26
C LEU A 433 5.05 12.14 -6.51
N ALA A 434 4.84 10.81 -6.52
CA ALA A 434 3.73 10.15 -5.85
C ALA A 434 4.18 8.80 -5.24
N PRO A 435 5.03 8.82 -4.20
CA PRO A 435 5.64 7.61 -3.63
C PRO A 435 4.66 6.72 -2.86
N GLY A 436 3.48 7.22 -2.53
CA GLY A 436 2.42 6.51 -1.83
C GLY A 436 1.30 5.99 -2.75
N ASP A 437 1.43 6.13 -4.07
CA ASP A 437 0.41 5.68 -5.03
C ASP A 437 0.67 4.22 -5.43
N ALA A 438 -0.29 3.34 -5.10
CA ALA A 438 -0.17 1.90 -5.33
C ALA A 438 -0.10 1.54 -6.82
N ASP A 439 -0.85 2.24 -7.69
CA ASP A 439 -0.88 1.97 -9.13
C ASP A 439 0.46 2.32 -9.78
N TYR A 440 1.03 3.47 -9.40
CA TYR A 440 2.34 3.86 -9.89
C TYR A 440 3.46 2.97 -9.37
N LEU A 441 3.39 2.51 -8.13
CA LEU A 441 4.33 1.54 -7.59
C LEU A 441 4.20 0.17 -8.25
N SER A 442 2.98 -0.24 -8.61
CA SER A 442 2.76 -1.48 -9.38
C SER A 442 3.43 -1.42 -10.75
N PHE A 443 3.26 -0.30 -11.45
CA PHE A 443 3.93 -0.06 -12.73
C PHE A 443 5.46 0.01 -12.57
N TYR A 444 5.95 0.64 -11.52
CA TYR A 444 7.38 0.67 -11.19
C TYR A 444 7.94 -0.73 -10.94
N SER A 445 7.26 -1.55 -10.11
CA SER A 445 7.64 -2.94 -9.85
C SER A 445 7.76 -3.75 -11.14
N PHE A 446 6.75 -3.64 -12.01
CA PHE A 446 6.76 -4.25 -13.33
C PHE A 446 7.96 -3.78 -14.16
N PHE A 447 8.21 -2.47 -14.21
CA PHE A 447 9.27 -1.91 -15.07
C PHE A 447 10.67 -2.29 -14.59
N VAL A 448 10.92 -2.18 -13.29
CA VAL A 448 12.21 -2.54 -12.64
C VAL A 448 12.56 -4.01 -12.87
N SER A 449 11.56 -4.90 -12.84
CA SER A 449 11.75 -6.31 -13.19
C SER A 449 12.36 -6.47 -14.60
N ARG A 450 11.87 -5.73 -15.61
CA ARG A 450 12.36 -5.78 -17.00
C ARG A 450 13.76 -5.22 -17.15
N LEU A 451 14.16 -4.31 -16.27
CA LEU A 451 15.55 -3.84 -16.20
C LEU A 451 16.49 -4.87 -15.55
N GLY A 452 15.96 -5.89 -14.88
CA GLY A 452 16.73 -6.98 -14.28
C GLY A 452 16.91 -6.87 -12.76
N ASP A 453 16.45 -5.80 -12.09
CA ASP A 453 16.50 -5.69 -10.63
C ASP A 453 15.30 -6.40 -9.98
N GLN A 454 15.40 -7.72 -9.89
CA GLN A 454 14.36 -8.55 -9.31
C GLN A 454 14.17 -8.31 -7.80
N ALA A 455 15.22 -7.87 -7.10
CA ALA A 455 15.16 -7.59 -5.67
C ALA A 455 14.31 -6.35 -5.41
N GLU A 456 14.50 -5.28 -6.17
CA GLU A 456 13.70 -4.06 -6.08
C GLU A 456 12.26 -4.29 -6.55
N SER A 457 12.06 -5.05 -7.63
CA SER A 457 10.72 -5.44 -8.09
C SER A 457 9.93 -6.14 -6.99
N LEU A 458 10.52 -7.12 -6.31
CA LEU A 458 9.88 -7.83 -5.20
C LEU A 458 9.57 -6.92 -4.01
N ARG A 459 10.50 -6.01 -3.64
CA ARG A 459 10.26 -5.02 -2.57
C ARG A 459 9.10 -4.09 -2.90
N SER A 460 9.07 -3.61 -4.14
CA SER A 460 8.00 -2.72 -4.62
C SER A 460 6.64 -3.44 -4.66
N ALA A 461 6.62 -4.71 -5.10
CA ALA A 461 5.40 -5.52 -5.08
C ALA A 461 4.90 -5.78 -3.65
N ASP A 462 5.78 -5.97 -2.66
CA ASP A 462 5.39 -6.06 -1.25
C ASP A 462 4.78 -4.75 -0.75
N LYS A 463 5.35 -3.60 -1.15
CA LYS A 463 4.79 -2.29 -0.81
C LYS A 463 3.42 -2.06 -1.46
N VAL A 464 3.22 -2.50 -2.70
CA VAL A 464 1.91 -2.46 -3.38
C VAL A 464 0.87 -3.25 -2.60
N LEU A 465 1.18 -4.48 -2.18
CA LEU A 465 0.30 -5.30 -1.35
C LEU A 465 -0.02 -4.64 0.01
N GLU A 466 0.96 -3.96 0.59
CA GLU A 466 0.75 -3.21 1.82
C GLU A 466 -0.18 -2.02 1.63
N LEU A 467 -0.10 -1.33 0.49
CA LEU A 467 -0.94 -0.17 0.16
C LEU A 467 -2.32 -0.59 -0.37
N ASN A 468 -2.43 -1.74 -1.02
CA ASN A 468 -3.68 -2.19 -1.64
C ASN A 468 -3.98 -3.67 -1.33
N PRO A 469 -4.22 -4.01 -0.04
CA PRO A 469 -4.26 -5.40 0.45
C PRO A 469 -5.47 -6.22 0.01
N LEU A 470 -6.52 -5.61 -0.51
CA LEU A 470 -7.73 -6.29 -0.99
C LEU A 470 -7.86 -6.24 -2.52
N ASP A 471 -6.87 -5.74 -3.22
CA ASP A 471 -6.88 -5.60 -4.67
C ASP A 471 -6.25 -6.83 -5.34
N PRO A 472 -6.98 -7.56 -6.20
CA PRO A 472 -6.48 -8.73 -6.91
C PRO A 472 -5.26 -8.44 -7.78
N ASP A 473 -5.20 -7.25 -8.39
CA ASP A 473 -4.10 -6.85 -9.26
C ASP A 473 -2.79 -6.70 -8.46
N SER A 474 -2.87 -6.31 -7.18
CA SER A 474 -1.71 -6.28 -6.27
C SER A 474 -1.14 -7.68 -6.02
N TYR A 475 -1.99 -8.68 -5.87
CA TYR A 475 -1.57 -10.08 -5.74
C TYR A 475 -0.99 -10.61 -7.06
N ALA A 476 -1.61 -10.29 -8.18
CA ALA A 476 -1.08 -10.63 -9.51
C ALA A 476 0.29 -10.00 -9.76
N ASN A 477 0.49 -8.73 -9.38
CA ASN A 477 1.77 -8.04 -9.44
C ASN A 477 2.85 -8.79 -8.64
N LYS A 478 2.56 -9.22 -7.40
CA LYS A 478 3.49 -10.00 -6.59
C LYS A 478 3.81 -11.37 -7.18
N VAL A 479 2.79 -12.07 -7.73
CA VAL A 479 2.99 -13.36 -8.42
C VAL A 479 3.87 -13.16 -9.65
N GLY A 480 3.64 -12.10 -10.43
CA GLY A 480 4.48 -11.74 -11.58
C GLY A 480 5.93 -11.44 -11.20
N ALA A 481 6.14 -10.65 -10.14
CA ALA A 481 7.48 -10.34 -9.64
C ALA A 481 8.23 -11.61 -9.16
N LEU A 482 7.53 -12.55 -8.51
CA LEU A 482 8.10 -13.84 -8.14
C LEU A 482 8.41 -14.71 -9.37
N PHE A 483 7.56 -14.68 -10.38
CA PHE A 483 7.78 -15.39 -11.65
C PHE A 483 9.02 -14.86 -12.37
N ASP A 484 9.14 -13.55 -12.53
CA ASP A 484 10.29 -12.90 -13.16
C ASP A 484 11.59 -13.16 -12.39
N ALA A 485 11.51 -13.22 -11.06
CA ALA A 485 12.62 -13.59 -10.17
C ALA A 485 12.95 -15.10 -10.17
N ARG A 486 12.31 -15.91 -11.03
CA ARG A 486 12.49 -17.36 -11.14
C ARG A 486 12.06 -18.16 -9.89
N ARG A 487 11.28 -17.55 -8.98
CA ARG A 487 10.79 -18.15 -7.74
C ARG A 487 9.43 -18.82 -7.95
N TYR A 488 9.33 -19.71 -8.93
CA TYR A 488 8.08 -20.27 -9.43
C TYR A 488 7.26 -21.02 -8.37
N SER A 489 7.92 -21.84 -7.55
CA SER A 489 7.23 -22.57 -6.46
C SER A 489 6.64 -21.65 -5.43
N GLU A 490 7.31 -20.53 -5.12
CA GLU A 490 6.82 -19.50 -4.22
C GLU A 490 5.67 -18.70 -4.85
N ALA A 491 5.75 -18.38 -6.14
CA ALA A 491 4.66 -17.74 -6.89
C ALA A 491 3.38 -18.58 -6.81
N VAL A 492 3.49 -19.89 -7.07
CA VAL A 492 2.36 -20.83 -6.97
C VAL A 492 1.82 -20.92 -5.53
N ALA A 493 2.70 -21.00 -4.53
CA ALA A 493 2.28 -21.08 -3.13
C ALA A 493 1.57 -19.79 -2.69
N PHE A 494 2.10 -18.62 -3.08
CA PHE A 494 1.53 -17.32 -2.77
C PHE A 494 0.14 -17.13 -3.41
N ALA A 495 -0.02 -17.46 -4.71
CA ALA A 495 -1.30 -17.37 -5.40
C ALA A 495 -2.36 -18.30 -4.77
N LYS A 496 -1.99 -19.54 -4.43
CA LYS A 496 -2.89 -20.49 -3.76
C LYS A 496 -3.28 -20.04 -2.36
N GLU A 497 -2.35 -19.44 -1.61
CA GLU A 497 -2.61 -18.90 -0.27
C GLU A 497 -3.54 -17.68 -0.35
N ALA A 498 -3.36 -16.79 -1.33
CA ALA A 498 -4.27 -15.68 -1.58
C ALA A 498 -5.71 -16.19 -1.82
N LYS A 499 -5.88 -17.15 -2.73
CA LYS A 499 -7.18 -17.80 -3.00
C LYS A 499 -7.79 -18.47 -1.78
N ARG A 500 -6.98 -19.04 -0.90
CA ARG A 500 -7.44 -19.68 0.34
C ARG A 500 -7.96 -18.65 1.35
N LYS A 501 -7.35 -17.45 1.40
CA LYS A 501 -7.81 -16.33 2.26
C LYS A 501 -9.13 -15.76 1.77
N SER A 502 -9.23 -15.48 0.48
CA SER A 502 -10.45 -15.11 -0.22
C SER A 502 -10.33 -15.47 -1.70
N ALA A 503 -11.38 -16.01 -2.29
CA ALA A 503 -11.41 -16.33 -3.73
C ALA A 503 -11.14 -15.11 -4.62
N ASP A 504 -11.51 -13.93 -4.14
CA ASP A 504 -11.42 -12.67 -4.87
C ASP A 504 -10.02 -12.05 -4.84
N LEU A 505 -9.12 -12.48 -3.93
CA LEU A 505 -7.77 -11.92 -3.82
C LEU A 505 -6.81 -12.36 -4.94
N PHE A 506 -7.11 -13.44 -5.64
CA PHE A 506 -6.33 -13.83 -6.81
C PHE A 506 -7.24 -14.51 -7.83
N THR A 507 -7.56 -13.80 -8.89
CA THR A 507 -8.56 -14.20 -9.90
C THR A 507 -7.96 -14.57 -11.25
N ASP A 508 -6.63 -14.52 -11.42
CA ASP A 508 -5.95 -14.81 -12.68
C ASP A 508 -5.47 -16.29 -12.78
N PRO A 509 -6.26 -17.19 -13.39
CA PRO A 509 -5.87 -18.58 -13.58
C PRO A 509 -4.75 -18.74 -14.60
N LEU A 510 -4.61 -17.81 -15.57
CA LEU A 510 -3.63 -17.90 -16.63
C LEU A 510 -2.21 -17.59 -16.11
N LEU A 511 -2.09 -16.55 -15.27
CA LEU A 511 -0.85 -16.26 -14.57
C LEU A 511 -0.44 -17.41 -13.64
N LEU A 512 -1.39 -18.01 -12.91
CA LEU A 512 -1.10 -19.21 -12.12
C LEU A 512 -0.66 -20.38 -13.00
N GLY A 513 -1.29 -20.53 -14.17
CA GLY A 513 -0.95 -21.56 -15.16
C GLY A 513 0.51 -21.48 -15.62
N ILE A 514 0.99 -20.29 -15.99
CA ILE A 514 2.39 -20.11 -16.42
C ILE A 514 3.38 -20.36 -15.27
N CYS A 515 3.05 -19.96 -14.04
CA CYS A 515 3.85 -20.28 -12.86
C CYS A 515 3.94 -21.80 -12.62
N LEU A 516 2.84 -22.52 -12.79
CA LEU A 516 2.78 -23.98 -12.67
C LEU A 516 3.58 -24.68 -13.76
N VAL A 517 3.54 -24.19 -15.01
CA VAL A 517 4.39 -24.69 -16.10
C VAL A 517 5.86 -24.62 -15.72
N MET A 518 6.30 -23.47 -15.24
CA MET A 518 7.71 -23.25 -14.87
C MET A 518 8.10 -24.01 -13.59
N ALA A 519 7.14 -24.31 -12.70
CA ALA A 519 7.32 -25.19 -11.56
C ALA A 519 7.27 -26.71 -11.93
N GLY A 520 7.12 -27.07 -13.22
CA GLY A 520 7.05 -28.47 -13.69
C GLY A 520 5.72 -29.17 -13.43
N ARG A 521 4.67 -28.45 -12.99
CA ARG A 521 3.36 -28.98 -12.60
C ARG A 521 2.37 -28.91 -13.77
N LEU A 522 2.72 -29.56 -14.90
CA LEU A 522 2.03 -29.40 -16.19
C LEU A 522 0.53 -29.77 -16.16
N ARG A 523 0.15 -30.80 -15.40
CA ARG A 523 -1.26 -31.19 -15.27
C ARG A 523 -2.10 -30.08 -14.62
N GLU A 524 -1.61 -29.54 -13.50
CA GLU A 524 -2.31 -28.46 -12.82
C GLU A 524 -2.32 -27.17 -13.67
N ALA A 525 -1.25 -26.91 -14.42
CA ALA A 525 -1.22 -25.78 -15.37
C ALA A 525 -2.33 -25.90 -16.41
N GLN A 526 -2.53 -27.09 -16.97
CA GLN A 526 -3.59 -27.35 -17.97
C GLN A 526 -4.99 -27.09 -17.38
N GLU A 527 -5.21 -27.50 -16.12
CA GLU A 527 -6.46 -27.23 -15.38
C GLU A 527 -6.71 -25.72 -15.23
N GLN A 528 -5.66 -24.95 -14.95
CA GLN A 528 -5.78 -23.49 -14.83
C GLN A 528 -6.05 -22.81 -16.18
N PHE A 529 -5.34 -23.18 -17.24
CA PHE A 529 -5.58 -22.64 -18.58
C PHE A 529 -6.99 -22.94 -19.08
N ALA A 530 -7.56 -24.10 -18.73
CA ALA A 530 -8.92 -24.47 -19.10
C ALA A 530 -10.00 -23.53 -18.52
N MET A 531 -9.69 -22.76 -17.47
CA MET A 531 -10.59 -21.76 -16.88
C MET A 531 -10.65 -20.46 -17.71
N GLY A 532 -9.68 -20.20 -18.58
CA GLY A 532 -9.70 -19.05 -19.50
C GLY A 532 -10.73 -19.23 -20.63
N LYS A 533 -11.07 -18.14 -21.34
CA LYS A 533 -11.97 -18.19 -22.49
C LYS A 533 -11.36 -19.05 -23.61
N PRO A 534 -12.15 -19.87 -24.34
CA PRO A 534 -11.62 -20.85 -25.32
C PRO A 534 -10.68 -20.29 -26.37
N GLU A 535 -10.93 -19.08 -26.84
CA GLU A 535 -10.12 -18.41 -27.89
C GLU A 535 -9.23 -17.28 -27.38
N GLN A 536 -9.05 -17.20 -26.07
CA GLN A 536 -8.14 -16.25 -25.46
C GLN A 536 -6.70 -16.64 -25.77
N TRP A 537 -5.87 -15.68 -26.22
CA TRP A 537 -4.52 -15.98 -26.69
C TRP A 537 -3.63 -16.53 -25.57
N GLU A 538 -3.75 -16.01 -24.35
CA GLU A 538 -2.99 -16.48 -23.18
C GLU A 538 -3.28 -17.94 -22.85
N ARG A 539 -4.56 -18.34 -22.95
CA ARG A 539 -4.95 -19.72 -22.79
C ARG A 539 -4.34 -20.63 -23.86
N LEU A 540 -4.50 -20.23 -25.11
CA LEU A 540 -4.02 -21.06 -26.25
C LEU A 540 -2.50 -21.19 -26.23
N ALA A 541 -1.77 -20.10 -25.93
CA ALA A 541 -0.32 -20.11 -25.80
C ALA A 541 0.13 -20.98 -24.61
N GLY A 542 -0.51 -20.83 -23.45
CA GLY A 542 -0.20 -21.64 -22.27
C GLY A 542 -0.43 -23.13 -22.49
N GLU A 543 -1.59 -23.52 -23.09
CA GLU A 543 -1.86 -24.91 -23.46
C GLU A 543 -0.83 -25.44 -24.49
N ALA A 544 -0.43 -24.64 -25.48
CA ALA A 544 0.59 -25.01 -26.46
C ALA A 544 1.96 -25.25 -25.79
N ILE A 545 2.36 -24.42 -24.83
CA ILE A 545 3.61 -24.61 -24.06
C ILE A 545 3.53 -25.89 -23.20
N VAL A 546 2.37 -26.21 -22.60
CA VAL A 546 2.18 -27.48 -21.87
C VAL A 546 2.38 -28.66 -22.83
N PHE A 547 1.79 -28.63 -24.03
CA PHE A 547 1.97 -29.70 -25.03
C PHE A 547 3.41 -29.79 -25.56
N ALA A 548 4.09 -28.65 -25.75
CA ALA A 548 5.50 -28.61 -26.12
C ALA A 548 6.35 -29.34 -25.07
N ARG A 549 6.20 -29.02 -23.79
CA ARG A 549 6.97 -29.59 -22.67
C ARG A 549 6.61 -31.04 -22.37
N SER A 550 5.36 -31.46 -22.64
CA SER A 550 4.94 -32.86 -22.49
C SER A 550 5.25 -33.73 -23.69
N GLY A 551 5.81 -33.18 -24.77
CA GLY A 551 6.16 -33.90 -26.01
C GLY A 551 4.95 -34.29 -26.88
N ASN A 552 3.75 -33.72 -26.61
CA ASN A 552 2.54 -33.98 -27.40
C ASN A 552 2.52 -33.14 -28.68
N LYS A 553 3.27 -33.59 -29.70
CA LYS A 553 3.48 -32.86 -30.97
C LYS A 553 2.16 -32.62 -31.75
N ALA A 554 1.21 -33.57 -31.71
CA ALA A 554 -0.05 -33.45 -32.44
C ALA A 554 -0.93 -32.34 -31.83
N ALA A 555 -1.10 -32.32 -30.52
CA ALA A 555 -1.85 -31.30 -29.83
C ALA A 555 -1.18 -29.92 -29.94
N LEU A 556 0.15 -29.86 -29.84
CA LEU A 556 0.91 -28.62 -30.06
C LEU A 556 0.63 -28.05 -31.46
N GLN A 557 0.73 -28.86 -32.51
CA GLN A 557 0.50 -28.40 -33.87
C GLN A 557 -0.93 -27.87 -34.05
N GLN A 558 -1.92 -28.58 -33.51
CA GLN A 558 -3.32 -28.11 -33.53
C GLN A 558 -3.51 -26.75 -32.86
N LYS A 559 -2.90 -26.55 -31.71
CA LYS A 559 -2.99 -25.26 -30.98
C LYS A 559 -2.31 -24.13 -31.74
N VAL A 560 -1.11 -24.35 -32.25
CA VAL A 560 -0.38 -23.36 -33.05
C VAL A 560 -1.18 -22.99 -34.31
N GLN A 561 -1.76 -23.95 -35.02
CA GLN A 561 -2.61 -23.67 -36.18
C GLN A 561 -3.85 -22.82 -35.78
N ARG A 562 -4.47 -23.13 -34.66
CA ARG A 562 -5.61 -22.33 -34.17
C ARG A 562 -5.20 -20.89 -33.84
N MET A 563 -4.06 -20.70 -33.18
CA MET A 563 -3.54 -19.35 -32.91
C MET A 563 -3.21 -18.59 -34.20
N GLN A 564 -2.63 -19.25 -35.19
CA GLN A 564 -2.32 -18.64 -36.51
C GLN A 564 -3.59 -18.18 -37.23
N GLN A 565 -4.68 -18.97 -37.15
CA GLN A 565 -5.97 -18.61 -37.73
C GLN A 565 -6.60 -17.39 -37.05
N LEU A 566 -6.46 -17.28 -35.73
CA LEU A 566 -7.11 -16.23 -34.95
C LEU A 566 -6.28 -14.94 -34.90
N PHE A 567 -4.97 -15.05 -34.80
CA PHE A 567 -4.11 -13.91 -34.46
C PHE A 567 -3.06 -13.59 -35.54
N GLY A 568 -2.82 -14.51 -36.50
CA GLY A 568 -1.79 -14.31 -37.51
C GLY A 568 -0.44 -13.96 -36.86
N ASP A 569 0.25 -12.96 -37.42
CA ASP A 569 1.54 -12.50 -36.93
C ASP A 569 1.47 -11.70 -35.63
N ALA A 570 0.27 -11.27 -35.21
CA ALA A 570 0.10 -10.50 -33.95
C ALA A 570 0.50 -11.30 -32.68
N ALA A 571 0.63 -12.63 -32.77
CA ALA A 571 1.09 -13.49 -31.70
C ALA A 571 2.55 -13.97 -31.90
N SER A 572 3.36 -13.23 -32.65
CA SER A 572 4.73 -13.65 -32.99
C SER A 572 5.62 -13.89 -31.78
N TYR A 573 5.50 -13.07 -30.75
CA TYR A 573 6.22 -13.27 -29.50
C TYR A 573 5.83 -14.60 -28.81
N GLN A 574 4.54 -14.91 -28.73
CA GLN A 574 4.06 -16.16 -28.16
C GLN A 574 4.46 -17.39 -28.98
N TYR A 575 4.56 -17.27 -30.32
CA TYR A 575 5.10 -18.35 -31.11
C TYR A 575 6.57 -18.60 -30.78
N ALA A 576 7.36 -17.55 -30.54
CA ALA A 576 8.74 -17.70 -30.11
C ALA A 576 8.85 -18.46 -28.78
N GLU A 577 8.01 -18.12 -27.77
CA GLU A 577 7.94 -18.85 -26.50
C GLU A 577 7.60 -20.34 -26.72
N ILE A 578 6.55 -20.61 -27.49
CA ILE A 578 6.07 -21.97 -27.78
C ILE A 578 7.14 -22.81 -28.46
N PHE A 579 7.78 -22.28 -29.52
CA PHE A 579 8.78 -23.01 -30.28
C PHE A 579 10.09 -23.18 -29.51
N ALA A 580 10.48 -22.20 -28.70
CA ALA A 580 11.61 -22.33 -27.77
C ALA A 580 11.39 -23.48 -26.79
N GLN A 581 10.20 -23.58 -26.21
CA GLN A 581 9.84 -24.66 -25.28
C GLN A 581 9.64 -26.02 -25.96
N ALA A 582 9.36 -26.02 -27.26
CA ALA A 582 9.34 -27.24 -28.09
C ALA A 582 10.74 -27.70 -28.56
N GLY A 583 11.80 -26.91 -28.30
CA GLY A 583 13.17 -27.17 -28.76
C GLY A 583 13.42 -26.81 -30.23
N ASP A 584 12.49 -26.12 -30.88
CA ASP A 584 12.60 -25.69 -32.28
C ASP A 584 13.18 -24.27 -32.35
N LYS A 585 14.51 -24.19 -32.22
CA LYS A 585 15.23 -22.92 -32.16
C LYS A 585 15.03 -22.06 -33.41
N GLU A 586 15.02 -22.67 -34.61
CA GLU A 586 14.89 -21.90 -35.85
C GLU A 586 13.53 -21.22 -35.97
N ARG A 587 12.43 -21.94 -35.69
CA ARG A 587 11.12 -21.30 -35.69
C ARG A 587 10.95 -20.29 -34.53
N ALA A 588 11.55 -20.55 -33.38
CA ALA A 588 11.54 -19.59 -32.26
C ALA A 588 12.25 -18.29 -32.66
N LEU A 589 13.44 -18.35 -33.25
CA LEU A 589 14.19 -17.18 -33.69
C LEU A 589 13.49 -16.44 -34.84
N ALA A 590 12.92 -17.17 -35.81
CA ALA A 590 12.13 -16.56 -36.88
C ALA A 590 10.90 -15.82 -36.34
N SER A 591 10.26 -16.38 -35.32
CA SER A 591 9.13 -15.72 -34.64
C SER A 591 9.58 -14.48 -33.86
N MET A 592 10.79 -14.48 -33.27
CA MET A 592 11.36 -13.29 -32.62
C MET A 592 11.67 -12.18 -33.64
N ASP A 593 12.19 -12.52 -34.83
CA ASP A 593 12.40 -11.53 -35.89
C ASP A 593 11.06 -10.92 -36.37
N SER A 594 10.01 -11.75 -36.49
CA SER A 594 8.66 -11.27 -36.81
C SER A 594 8.12 -10.37 -35.72
N ALA A 595 8.24 -10.74 -34.44
CA ALA A 595 7.84 -9.93 -33.30
C ALA A 595 8.53 -8.56 -33.31
N TRP A 596 9.83 -8.53 -33.63
CA TRP A 596 10.58 -7.28 -33.78
C TRP A 596 10.06 -6.43 -34.95
N ALA A 597 9.79 -7.04 -36.09
CA ALA A 597 9.31 -6.34 -37.29
C ALA A 597 7.94 -5.65 -37.05
N ILE A 598 7.03 -6.31 -36.35
CA ILE A 598 5.70 -5.76 -36.05
C ILE A 598 5.66 -4.92 -34.77
N ARG A 599 6.76 -4.82 -34.05
CA ARG A 599 6.85 -4.19 -32.71
C ARG A 599 5.86 -4.80 -31.72
N ASP A 600 5.89 -6.12 -31.60
CA ASP A 600 5.07 -6.88 -30.65
C ASP A 600 5.34 -6.43 -29.22
N GLY A 601 4.27 -6.10 -28.49
CA GLY A 601 4.38 -5.62 -27.10
C GLY A 601 5.01 -6.61 -26.13
N GLY A 602 5.00 -7.91 -26.43
CA GLY A 602 5.67 -8.97 -25.66
C GLY A 602 7.16 -8.76 -25.50
N LEU A 603 7.81 -8.09 -26.47
CA LEU A 603 9.25 -7.83 -26.46
C LEU A 603 9.76 -7.09 -25.23
N ILE A 604 8.91 -6.36 -24.52
CA ILE A 604 9.30 -5.72 -23.25
C ILE A 604 9.76 -6.73 -22.20
N ASN A 605 9.33 -7.99 -22.31
CA ASN A 605 9.66 -9.07 -21.39
C ASN A 605 10.93 -9.85 -21.79
N ILE A 606 11.54 -9.55 -22.94
CA ILE A 606 12.62 -10.34 -23.57
C ILE A 606 13.78 -10.68 -22.61
N ARG A 607 14.12 -9.77 -21.69
CA ARG A 607 15.22 -9.99 -20.71
C ARG A 607 14.86 -10.98 -19.62
N VAL A 608 13.60 -11.03 -19.19
CA VAL A 608 13.17 -11.75 -17.99
C VAL A 608 12.36 -13.01 -18.28
N ASP A 609 11.78 -13.11 -19.47
CA ASP A 609 10.92 -14.22 -19.86
C ASP A 609 11.65 -15.58 -19.83
N PRO A 610 11.24 -16.51 -18.93
CA PRO A 610 11.87 -17.82 -18.82
C PRO A 610 11.52 -18.78 -19.96
N PHE A 611 10.43 -18.53 -20.69
CA PHE A 611 10.07 -19.38 -21.82
C PHE A 611 11.04 -19.25 -22.98
N LEU A 612 11.77 -18.14 -23.08
CA LEU A 612 12.77 -17.87 -24.10
C LEU A 612 14.20 -18.31 -23.72
N ASP A 613 14.39 -18.90 -22.53
CA ASP A 613 15.71 -19.36 -22.05
C ASP A 613 16.40 -20.33 -23.04
N PRO A 614 15.70 -21.26 -23.77
CA PRO A 614 16.34 -22.15 -24.69
C PRO A 614 17.03 -21.46 -25.87
N ILE A 615 16.65 -20.22 -26.21
CA ILE A 615 17.22 -19.43 -27.30
C ILE A 615 17.99 -18.19 -26.84
N ARG A 616 18.06 -17.95 -25.53
CA ARG A 616 18.61 -16.72 -24.94
C ARG A 616 20.03 -16.41 -25.38
N ASN A 617 20.88 -17.44 -25.56
CA ASN A 617 22.28 -17.30 -25.94
C ASN A 617 22.50 -17.28 -27.48
N GLU A 618 21.44 -17.34 -28.27
CA GLU A 618 21.57 -17.31 -29.72
C GLU A 618 21.89 -15.87 -30.20
N PRO A 619 22.85 -15.69 -31.13
CA PRO A 619 23.26 -14.35 -31.59
C PRO A 619 22.10 -13.52 -32.16
N ARG A 620 21.14 -14.15 -32.86
CA ARG A 620 19.93 -13.46 -33.37
C ARG A 620 19.06 -12.92 -32.27
N PHE A 621 18.91 -13.67 -31.16
CA PHE A 621 18.18 -13.23 -30.00
C PHE A 621 18.88 -12.03 -29.32
N GLN A 622 20.19 -12.14 -29.09
CA GLN A 622 20.98 -11.09 -28.48
C GLN A 622 20.96 -9.78 -29.29
N ALA A 623 20.99 -9.88 -30.62
CA ALA A 623 20.86 -8.71 -31.48
C ALA A 623 19.51 -7.98 -31.34
N ILE A 624 18.43 -8.68 -30.97
CA ILE A 624 17.15 -8.04 -30.67
C ILE A 624 17.21 -7.37 -29.29
N VAL A 625 17.80 -8.03 -28.27
CA VAL A 625 17.97 -7.45 -26.91
C VAL A 625 18.80 -6.16 -26.99
N GLU A 626 19.89 -6.13 -27.75
CA GLU A 626 20.70 -4.93 -27.97
C GLU A 626 19.90 -3.79 -28.61
N LYS A 627 19.07 -4.09 -29.63
CA LYS A 627 18.21 -3.10 -30.29
C LYS A 627 17.15 -2.52 -29.37
N MET A 628 16.74 -3.23 -28.31
CA MET A 628 15.81 -2.73 -27.31
C MET A 628 16.43 -1.64 -26.41
N ASN A 629 17.76 -1.55 -26.38
CA ASN A 629 18.53 -0.52 -25.67
C ASN A 629 18.02 -0.30 -24.23
N PHE A 630 18.01 -1.38 -23.45
CA PHE A 630 17.69 -1.28 -22.03
C PHE A 630 18.78 -0.48 -21.31
N PRO A 631 18.41 0.45 -20.41
CA PRO A 631 19.38 1.11 -19.55
C PRO A 631 20.12 0.09 -18.67
N ASP A 632 21.37 0.45 -18.30
CA ASP A 632 22.26 -0.35 -17.45
C ASP A 632 21.76 -0.47 -16.01
#